data_df01c0a16aaa7c3842a6e75dfd853d79
#
_entry.id   df01c0a16aaa7c3842a6e75dfd853d79
#
_cell.length_a   1.000
_cell.length_b   1.000
_cell.length_c   1.000
_cell.angle_alpha   90.00
_cell.angle_beta   90.00
_cell.angle_gamma   90.00
#
_symmetry.space_group_name_H-M   'P 1'
#
loop_
_entity.id
_entity.type
_entity.pdbx_description
1 polymer ?
#
loop_
_entity_poly.entity_id
_entity_poly.type
_entity_poly.pdbx_seq_one_letter_code
_entity_poly.pdbx_strand_id
1 'polypeptide(L)'
;MNICVVSTFDGTIDEYMSLMAEFEEEMKQAGGSFDVGVVDTGIEGRCKVINMCNITDMDKMQEIMSSPKMVAWDKAHNNTDIVYSLEQIN
;
A
#
# COMPACT_ATOMS: atom_id res chain seq x y z
N MET A 1 -11.74 8.31 -5.36
CA MET A 1 -10.86 7.57 -4.45
C MET A 1 -11.31 7.76 -3.02
N ASN A 2 -11.30 6.70 -2.25
CA ASN A 2 -11.85 6.73 -0.89
C ASN A 2 -10.88 6.29 0.21
N ILE A 3 -9.71 5.75 -0.17
CA ILE A 3 -8.70 5.27 0.77
C ILE A 3 -7.33 5.79 0.37
N CYS A 4 -6.55 6.20 1.37
CA CYS A 4 -5.16 6.57 1.22
C CYS A 4 -4.34 5.76 2.21
N VAL A 5 -3.35 5.02 1.73
CA VAL A 5 -2.44 4.25 2.56
C VAL A 5 -1.06 4.88 2.47
N VAL A 6 -0.49 5.20 3.63
CA VAL A 6 0.87 5.70 3.71
C VAL A 6 1.74 4.61 4.32
N SER A 7 2.67 4.09 3.52
CA SER A 7 3.59 3.02 3.93
C SER A 7 4.99 3.58 4.08
N THR A 8 5.63 3.32 5.22
CA THR A 8 7.02 3.71 5.46
C THR A 8 7.82 2.47 5.84
N PHE A 9 8.88 2.17 5.10
CA PHE A 9 9.61 0.91 5.25
C PHE A 9 11.09 1.06 4.91
N ASP A 10 11.88 0.07 5.31
CA ASP A 10 13.27 -0.08 4.91
C ASP A 10 13.34 -0.84 3.60
N GLY A 11 13.92 -0.25 2.57
CA GLY A 11 14.03 -0.85 1.26
C GLY A 11 13.87 0.15 0.12
N THR A 12 13.49 -0.36 -1.04
CA THR A 12 13.36 0.42 -2.28
C THR A 12 11.94 0.41 -2.81
N ILE A 13 11.63 1.39 -3.66
CA ILE A 13 10.33 1.42 -4.34
C ILE A 13 10.16 0.19 -5.25
N ASP A 14 11.24 -0.33 -5.84
CA ASP A 14 11.14 -1.52 -6.68
C ASP A 14 10.70 -2.74 -5.89
N GLU A 15 11.18 -2.89 -4.65
CA GLU A 15 10.74 -3.96 -3.74
C GLU A 15 9.25 -3.83 -3.42
N TYR A 16 8.77 -2.61 -3.16
CA TYR A 16 7.36 -2.34 -2.94
C TYR A 16 6.51 -2.67 -4.16
N MET A 17 6.92 -2.22 -5.34
CA MET A 17 6.18 -2.47 -6.57
C MET A 17 6.15 -3.96 -6.93
N SER A 18 7.22 -4.69 -6.64
CA SER A 18 7.24 -6.15 -6.81
C SER A 18 6.23 -6.84 -5.90
N LEU A 19 6.09 -6.37 -4.65
CA LEU A 19 5.08 -6.87 -3.73
C LEU A 19 3.67 -6.60 -4.27
N MET A 20 3.43 -5.37 -4.74
CA MET A 20 2.12 -5.00 -5.29
C MET A 20 1.75 -5.85 -6.51
N ALA A 21 2.72 -6.16 -7.37
CA ALA A 21 2.51 -7.00 -8.54
C ALA A 21 2.03 -8.41 -8.16
N GLU A 22 2.48 -8.94 -7.03
CA GLU A 22 2.07 -10.27 -6.55
C GLU A 22 0.61 -10.29 -6.07
N PHE A 23 0.05 -9.16 -5.69
CA PHE A 23 -1.34 -9.01 -5.25
C PHE A 23 -2.25 -8.37 -6.28
N GLU A 24 -1.79 -8.23 -7.53
CA GLU A 24 -2.52 -7.48 -8.57
C GLU A 24 -3.96 -7.99 -8.75
N GLU A 25 -4.15 -9.31 -8.84
CA GLU A 25 -5.47 -9.90 -9.04
C GLU A 25 -6.40 -9.65 -7.85
N GLU A 26 -5.89 -9.85 -6.64
CA GLU A 26 -6.65 -9.63 -5.42
C GLU A 26 -7.01 -8.15 -5.26
N MET A 27 -6.10 -7.25 -5.63
CA MET A 27 -6.35 -5.81 -5.58
C MET A 27 -7.45 -5.39 -6.56
N LYS A 28 -7.50 -5.97 -7.74
CA LYS A 28 -8.59 -5.74 -8.71
C LYS A 28 -9.94 -6.15 -8.15
N GLN A 29 -9.97 -7.21 -7.34
CA GLN A 29 -11.20 -7.65 -6.66
C GLN A 29 -11.60 -6.69 -5.54
N ALA A 30 -10.64 -6.05 -4.89
CA ALA A 30 -10.90 -5.12 -3.79
C ALA A 30 -11.33 -3.74 -4.27
N GLY A 31 -10.86 -3.30 -5.44
CA GLY A 31 -11.17 -1.98 -5.93
C GLY A 31 -10.68 -1.72 -7.35
N GLY A 32 -10.88 -0.48 -7.79
CA GLY A 32 -10.66 -0.11 -9.18
C GLY A 32 -9.39 0.64 -9.48
N SER A 33 -9.07 1.67 -8.74
CA SER A 33 -7.98 2.60 -9.05
C SER A 33 -6.92 2.55 -7.96
N PHE A 34 -5.64 2.49 -8.37
CA PHE A 34 -4.51 2.50 -7.44
C PHE A 34 -3.45 3.44 -8.00
N ASP A 35 -3.32 4.62 -7.40
CA ASP A 35 -2.30 5.61 -7.76
C ASP A 35 -1.24 5.63 -6.68
N VAL A 36 0.02 5.43 -7.08
CA VAL A 36 1.15 5.30 -6.16
C VAL A 36 2.13 6.44 -6.39
N GLY A 37 2.49 7.11 -5.32
CA GLY A 37 3.54 8.14 -5.33
C GLY A 37 4.60 7.82 -4.29
N VAL A 38 5.83 8.26 -4.53
CA VAL A 38 6.96 8.10 -3.61
C VAL A 38 7.29 9.46 -3.01
N VAL A 39 7.46 9.49 -1.70
CA VAL A 39 7.87 10.69 -0.97
C VAL A 39 9.35 10.56 -0.63
N ASP A 40 10.13 11.59 -0.93
CA ASP A 40 11.54 11.64 -0.53
C ASP A 40 11.62 11.87 0.99
N THR A 41 12.12 10.88 1.69
CA THR A 41 12.29 10.96 3.15
C THR A 41 13.56 11.71 3.56
N GLY A 42 14.50 11.89 2.63
CA GLY A 42 15.84 12.40 2.93
C GLY A 42 16.71 11.41 3.70
N ILE A 43 16.24 10.18 3.91
CA ILE A 43 16.94 9.13 4.65
C ILE A 43 17.24 7.98 3.70
N GLU A 44 18.53 7.70 3.49
CA GLU A 44 18.96 6.59 2.64
C GLU A 44 18.47 5.25 3.18
N GLY A 45 17.95 4.41 2.30
CA GLY A 45 17.41 3.09 2.65
C GLY A 45 16.01 3.12 3.27
N ARG A 46 15.43 4.30 3.46
CA ARG A 46 14.07 4.45 4.01
C ARG A 46 13.14 4.99 2.92
N CYS A 47 12.08 4.28 2.65
CA CYS A 47 11.13 4.61 1.58
C CYS A 47 9.76 4.94 2.18
N LYS A 48 9.11 5.96 1.64
CA LYS A 48 7.75 6.33 2.01
C LYS A 48 6.89 6.39 0.75
N VAL A 49 5.81 5.64 0.77
CA VAL A 49 4.92 5.50 -0.39
C VAL A 49 3.52 5.94 -0.01
N ILE A 50 2.89 6.69 -0.88
CA ILE A 50 1.48 7.06 -0.74
C ILE A 50 0.72 6.33 -1.84
N ASN A 51 -0.27 5.54 -1.44
CA ASN A 51 -1.13 4.80 -2.34
C ASN A 51 -2.56 5.30 -2.16
N MET A 52 -3.10 5.96 -3.18
CA MET A 52 -4.49 6.40 -3.18
C MET A 52 -5.30 5.44 -4.04
N CYS A 53 -6.39 4.94 -3.48
CA CYS A 53 -7.17 3.91 -4.16
C CYS A 53 -8.66 4.07 -3.95
N ASN A 54 -9.43 3.45 -4.83
CA ASN A 54 -10.87 3.37 -4.73
C ASN A 54 -11.25 1.94 -4.37
N ILE A 55 -11.53 1.72 -3.10
CA ILE A 55 -11.86 0.40 -2.56
C ILE A 55 -13.37 0.21 -2.56
N THR A 56 -13.84 -0.84 -3.20
CA THR A 56 -15.26 -1.22 -3.26
C THR A 56 -15.58 -2.42 -2.38
N ASP A 57 -14.58 -3.21 -2.02
CA ASP A 57 -14.70 -4.37 -1.14
C ASP A 57 -13.67 -4.24 -0.01
N MET A 58 -14.11 -3.67 1.11
CA MET A 58 -13.25 -3.46 2.27
C MET A 58 -12.81 -4.77 2.93
N ASP A 59 -13.66 -5.79 2.91
CA ASP A 59 -13.32 -7.10 3.47
C ASP A 59 -12.18 -7.75 2.67
N LYS A 60 -12.23 -7.63 1.35
CA LYS A 60 -11.15 -8.12 0.48
C LYS A 60 -9.85 -7.36 0.73
N MET A 61 -9.92 -6.05 0.90
CA MET A 61 -8.75 -5.24 1.23
C MET A 61 -8.13 -5.66 2.56
N GLN A 62 -8.97 -5.88 3.58
CA GLN A 62 -8.52 -6.36 4.89
C GLN A 62 -7.85 -7.74 4.78
N GLU A 63 -8.41 -8.63 3.98
CA GLU A 63 -7.85 -9.96 3.72
C GLU A 63 -6.45 -9.85 3.10
N ILE A 64 -6.26 -8.97 2.12
CA ILE A 64 -4.95 -8.73 1.50
C ILE A 64 -3.95 -8.22 2.53
N MET A 65 -4.32 -7.20 3.31
CA MET A 65 -3.45 -6.57 4.30
C MET A 65 -3.03 -7.52 5.41
N SER A 66 -3.87 -8.50 5.75
CA SER A 66 -3.60 -9.48 6.81
C SER A 66 -3.08 -10.82 6.31
N SER A 67 -2.84 -10.96 5.00
CA SER A 67 -2.31 -12.20 4.44
C SER A 67 -0.93 -12.52 5.00
N PRO A 68 -0.56 -13.82 5.13
CA PRO A 68 0.76 -14.22 5.65
C PRO A 68 1.92 -13.58 4.88
N LYS A 69 1.80 -13.48 3.57
CA LYS A 69 2.83 -12.89 2.72
C LYS A 69 3.02 -11.39 3.00
N MET A 70 1.92 -10.66 3.14
CA MET A 70 1.95 -9.23 3.44
C MET A 70 2.56 -8.99 4.82
N VAL A 71 2.14 -9.74 5.81
CA VAL A 71 2.66 -9.66 7.19
C VAL A 71 4.15 -9.97 7.24
N ALA A 72 4.60 -10.99 6.49
CA ALA A 72 6.02 -11.35 6.42
C ALA A 72 6.85 -10.24 5.78
N TRP A 73 6.35 -9.64 4.72
CA TRP A 73 7.02 -8.52 4.04
C TRP A 73 7.13 -7.30 4.95
N ASP A 74 6.04 -6.95 5.64
CA ASP A 74 6.01 -5.84 6.59
C ASP A 74 7.06 -6.02 7.68
N LYS A 75 7.16 -7.22 8.21
CA LYS A 75 8.12 -7.55 9.27
C LYS A 75 9.55 -7.50 8.74
N ALA A 76 9.81 -8.04 7.55
CA ALA A 76 11.15 -8.05 6.95
C ALA A 76 11.66 -6.64 6.61
N HIS A 77 10.76 -5.72 6.30
CA HIS A 77 11.10 -4.35 5.88
C HIS A 77 10.79 -3.28 6.94
N ASN A 78 10.43 -3.68 8.15
CA ASN A 78 10.02 -2.74 9.20
C ASN A 78 8.94 -1.76 8.71
N ASN A 79 7.98 -2.27 7.96
CA ASN A 79 6.94 -1.45 7.37
C ASN A 79 5.91 -1.00 8.39
N THR A 80 5.52 0.27 8.28
CA THR A 80 4.40 0.85 9.03
C THR A 80 3.42 1.41 8.03
N ASP A 81 2.18 0.92 8.08
CA ASP A 81 1.08 1.41 7.25
C ASP A 81 0.14 2.26 8.08
N ILE A 82 -0.22 3.42 7.54
CA ILE A 82 -1.29 4.26 8.09
C ILE A 82 -2.36 4.36 7.02
N VAL A 83 -3.57 3.97 7.37
CA VAL A 83 -4.71 3.97 6.45
C VAL A 83 -5.63 5.13 6.79
N TYR A 84 -5.91 5.96 5.80
CA TYR A 84 -6.80 7.10 5.94
C TYR A 84 -8.04 6.92 5.07
N SER A 85 -9.18 7.31 5.59
CA SER A 85 -10.36 7.59 4.76
C SER A 85 -10.11 8.86 3.96
N LEU A 86 -10.42 8.82 2.68
CA LEU A 86 -10.22 9.96 1.78
C LEU A 86 -11.56 10.39 1.20
N GLU A 87 -11.88 11.67 1.34
CA GLU A 87 -13.07 12.28 0.75
C GLU A 87 -12.63 13.32 -0.29
N GLN A 88 -13.10 13.18 -1.51
CA GLN A 88 -12.84 14.15 -2.57
C GLN A 88 -13.83 15.30 -2.44
N ILE A 89 -13.32 16.53 -2.33
CA ILE A 89 -14.14 17.72 -2.07
C ILE A 89 -14.26 18.66 -3.29
N ASN A 90 -13.60 18.31 -4.40
CA ASN A 90 -13.70 19.13 -5.62
C ASN A 90 -13.57 18.28 -6.89
#